data_b96fcbf4f078e5efe62dc2b126e83bfe
#
_entry.id   b96fcbf4f078e5efe62dc2b126e83bfe
#
_cell.length_a   1.000
_cell.length_b   1.000
_cell.length_c   1.000
_cell.angle_alpha   90.00
_cell.angle_beta   90.00
_cell.angle_gamma   90.00
#
_symmetry.space_group_name_H-M   'P 1'
#
loop_
_entity.id
_entity.type
_entity.pdbx_description
1 polymer ?
#
loop_
_entity_poly.entity_id
_entity_poly.type
_entity_poly.pdbx_seq_one_letter_code
_entity_poly.pdbx_strand_id
1 'polypeptide(L)'
;MKSLLNIEEHPLEPFLPANAKLLMLGSFPPQKKRWSMEFFYPNLQNDMWRIFGIIFFQNKEHFLNPDKKVFDKERIIDLLNKKGIALYDTASAVRRLQDNASDKFLEVVEQTDISLLLKQIPMCKAIVTTGQKATDIIREQIKVKEPVVGTSEPFEFEDRTMRLYRMPSSSRAYPLPIEKKSAIYRIMFNAVSYTHLTRPTK
;
A
#
# COMPACT_ATOMS: atom_id res chain seq x y z
N MET A 1 -22.86 -1.27 -28.28
CA MET A 1 -23.09 -0.29 -27.21
C MET A 1 -22.23 -0.67 -26.02
N LYS A 2 -21.12 0.00 -25.81
CA LYS A 2 -20.39 -0.12 -24.51
C LYS A 2 -21.33 0.49 -23.47
N SER A 3 -21.83 -0.31 -22.54
CA SER A 3 -22.60 0.19 -21.41
C SER A 3 -21.77 1.26 -20.74
N LEU A 4 -22.38 2.40 -20.42
CA LEU A 4 -21.77 3.45 -19.59
C LEU A 4 -21.56 2.89 -18.18
N LEU A 5 -20.49 2.11 -18.00
CA LEU A 5 -20.04 1.70 -16.67
C LEU A 5 -19.71 2.96 -15.89
N ASN A 6 -20.31 3.12 -14.72
CA ASN A 6 -20.09 4.29 -13.89
C ASN A 6 -18.62 4.40 -13.48
N ILE A 7 -18.11 5.62 -13.51
CA ILE A 7 -16.80 5.95 -12.93
C ILE A 7 -16.97 5.96 -11.41
N GLU A 8 -16.08 5.23 -10.74
CA GLU A 8 -15.96 5.25 -9.27
C GLU A 8 -14.77 6.12 -8.88
N GLU A 9 -15.02 7.16 -8.10
CA GLU A 9 -13.98 7.96 -7.47
C GLU A 9 -13.49 7.28 -6.19
N HIS A 10 -12.23 7.53 -5.83
CA HIS A 10 -11.67 6.96 -4.61
C HIS A 10 -12.44 7.44 -3.38
N PRO A 11 -12.99 6.53 -2.56
CA PRO A 11 -13.88 6.90 -1.45
C PRO A 11 -13.13 7.38 -0.21
N LEU A 12 -11.80 7.27 -0.17
CA LEU A 12 -10.97 7.67 0.97
C LEU A 12 -10.01 8.79 0.57
N GLU A 13 -9.74 9.66 1.54
CA GLU A 13 -8.64 10.61 1.44
C GLU A 13 -7.29 9.91 1.69
N PRO A 14 -6.18 10.42 1.12
CA PRO A 14 -4.86 9.92 1.45
C PRO A 14 -4.57 10.00 2.95
N PHE A 15 -4.01 8.93 3.50
CA PHE A 15 -3.56 8.90 4.89
C PHE A 15 -2.07 9.28 4.93
N LEU A 16 -1.76 10.51 5.32
CA LEU A 16 -0.42 11.10 5.22
C LEU A 16 0.06 11.64 6.59
N PRO A 17 0.56 10.79 7.49
CA PRO A 17 1.20 11.26 8.72
C PRO A 17 2.38 12.20 8.41
N ALA A 18 2.50 13.31 9.15
CA ALA A 18 3.56 14.29 8.92
C ALA A 18 4.98 13.72 9.02
N ASN A 19 5.15 12.67 9.83
CA ASN A 19 6.42 11.95 10.02
C ASN A 19 6.60 10.76 9.06
N ALA A 20 5.78 10.64 8.01
CA ALA A 20 5.81 9.50 7.12
C ALA A 20 7.18 9.34 6.44
N LYS A 21 7.73 8.14 6.56
CA LYS A 21 9.00 7.71 5.95
C LYS A 21 8.79 6.82 4.75
N LEU A 22 7.62 6.21 4.67
CA LEU A 22 7.20 5.23 3.69
C LEU A 22 5.80 5.57 3.20
N LEU A 23 5.60 5.54 1.87
CA LEU A 23 4.29 5.61 1.24
C LEU A 23 3.95 4.25 0.62
N MET A 24 2.92 3.59 1.14
CA MET A 24 2.42 2.33 0.57
C MET A 24 1.27 2.61 -0.38
N LEU A 25 1.34 2.04 -1.56
CA LEU A 25 0.39 2.25 -2.64
C LEU A 25 -0.12 0.91 -3.19
N GLY A 26 -1.42 0.71 -3.08
CA GLY A 26 -2.15 -0.29 -3.85
C GLY A 26 -2.67 0.29 -5.16
N SER A 27 -3.57 -0.41 -5.82
CA SER A 27 -4.23 0.06 -7.05
C SER A 27 -5.48 0.89 -6.76
N PHE A 28 -6.49 0.27 -6.16
CA PHE A 28 -7.78 0.87 -5.82
C PHE A 28 -8.53 -0.05 -4.84
N PRO A 29 -9.36 0.48 -3.93
CA PRO A 29 -10.05 -0.38 -2.96
C PRO A 29 -11.10 -1.27 -3.64
N PRO A 30 -11.45 -2.41 -2.99
CA PRO A 30 -12.56 -3.24 -3.46
C PRO A 30 -13.90 -2.52 -3.30
N GLN A 31 -14.96 -3.06 -3.88
CA GLN A 31 -16.31 -2.53 -3.69
C GLN A 31 -16.71 -2.50 -2.21
N LYS A 32 -17.49 -1.50 -1.81
CA LYS A 32 -17.95 -1.27 -0.43
C LYS A 32 -18.57 -2.50 0.24
N LYS A 33 -19.27 -3.34 -0.50
CA LYS A 33 -19.86 -4.59 0.03
C LYS A 33 -18.83 -5.57 0.62
N ARG A 34 -17.53 -5.40 0.28
CA ARG A 34 -16.43 -6.21 0.79
C ARG A 34 -15.67 -5.58 1.95
N TRP A 35 -16.07 -4.40 2.39
CA TRP A 35 -15.37 -3.68 3.44
C TRP A 35 -15.79 -4.14 4.82
N SER A 36 -14.83 -4.46 5.66
CA SER A 36 -15.06 -4.69 7.09
C SER A 36 -14.84 -3.44 7.95
N MET A 37 -14.26 -2.40 7.37
CA MET A 37 -14.00 -1.11 8.03
C MET A 37 -13.88 0.01 6.99
N GLU A 38 -14.02 1.26 7.39
CA GLU A 38 -13.86 2.44 6.54
C GLU A 38 -12.39 2.90 6.51
N PHE A 39 -11.52 2.08 5.93
CA PHE A 39 -10.09 2.36 5.79
C PHE A 39 -9.47 1.51 4.67
N PHE A 40 -8.14 1.63 4.46
CA PHE A 40 -7.41 0.89 3.43
C PHE A 40 -7.31 -0.60 3.75
N TYR A 41 -7.26 -1.43 2.71
CA TYR A 41 -7.24 -2.90 2.82
C TYR A 41 -8.36 -3.44 3.71
N PRO A 42 -9.63 -3.05 3.44
CA PRO A 42 -10.75 -3.32 4.34
C PRO A 42 -11.33 -4.72 4.22
N ASN A 43 -11.02 -5.43 3.14
CA ASN A 43 -11.55 -6.76 2.88
C ASN A 43 -10.86 -7.81 3.76
N LEU A 44 -11.64 -8.61 4.49
CA LEU A 44 -11.10 -9.71 5.30
C LEU A 44 -10.36 -10.79 4.47
N GLN A 45 -10.56 -10.83 3.16
CA GLN A 45 -9.80 -11.68 2.24
C GLN A 45 -8.48 -11.05 1.79
N ASN A 46 -8.15 -9.87 2.30
CA ASN A 46 -6.84 -9.24 2.13
C ASN A 46 -6.04 -9.37 3.42
N ASP A 47 -4.81 -9.85 3.31
CA ASP A 47 -3.98 -10.17 4.47
C ASP A 47 -3.04 -9.03 4.91
N MET A 48 -3.17 -7.81 4.38
CA MET A 48 -2.26 -6.72 4.72
C MET A 48 -2.13 -6.53 6.24
N TRP A 49 -3.24 -6.40 6.94
CA TRP A 49 -3.21 -6.17 8.39
C TRP A 49 -2.82 -7.40 9.18
N ARG A 50 -3.00 -8.60 8.64
CA ARG A 50 -2.44 -9.82 9.24
C ARG A 50 -0.93 -9.89 9.08
N ILE A 51 -0.40 -9.47 7.94
CA ILE A 51 1.04 -9.32 7.69
C ILE A 51 1.65 -8.31 8.69
N PHE A 52 1.02 -7.16 8.88
CA PHE A 52 1.44 -6.17 9.90
C PHE A 52 1.39 -6.75 11.31
N GLY A 53 0.35 -7.50 11.65
CA GLY A 53 0.24 -8.18 12.94
C GLY A 53 1.39 -9.16 13.18
N ILE A 54 1.72 -9.97 12.19
CA ILE A 54 2.86 -10.91 12.25
C ILE A 54 4.18 -10.18 12.46
N ILE A 55 4.43 -9.13 11.68
CA ILE A 55 5.72 -8.42 11.68
C ILE A 55 5.94 -7.63 12.96
N PHE A 56 4.96 -6.87 13.40
CA PHE A 56 5.12 -5.91 14.49
C PHE A 56 4.69 -6.45 15.88
N PHE A 57 3.85 -7.48 15.91
CA PHE A 57 3.26 -8.00 17.15
C PHE A 57 3.36 -9.52 17.29
N GLN A 58 3.96 -10.24 16.34
CA GLN A 58 4.03 -11.72 16.30
C GLN A 58 2.65 -12.40 16.46
N ASN A 59 1.61 -11.71 16.00
CA ASN A 59 0.24 -12.15 16.09
C ASN A 59 -0.56 -11.71 14.85
N LYS A 60 -0.89 -12.65 13.96
CA LYS A 60 -1.63 -12.34 12.73
C LYS A 60 -3.06 -11.80 13.00
N GLU A 61 -3.61 -12.03 14.18
CA GLU A 61 -4.94 -11.58 14.56
C GLU A 61 -4.95 -10.28 15.36
N HIS A 62 -3.78 -9.65 15.55
CA HIS A 62 -3.65 -8.45 16.38
C HIS A 62 -4.60 -7.32 15.99
N PHE A 63 -4.83 -7.13 14.69
CA PHE A 63 -5.71 -6.06 14.16
C PHE A 63 -7.13 -6.52 13.87
N LEU A 64 -7.48 -7.77 14.17
CA LEU A 64 -8.85 -8.26 14.10
C LEU A 64 -9.59 -8.00 15.40
N ASN A 65 -10.80 -7.48 15.28
CA ASN A 65 -11.75 -7.48 16.39
C ASN A 65 -12.46 -8.86 16.38
N PRO A 66 -12.18 -9.77 17.33
CA PRO A 66 -12.70 -11.13 17.28
C PRO A 66 -14.23 -11.20 17.41
N ASP A 67 -14.82 -10.27 18.17
CA ASP A 67 -16.27 -10.26 18.44
C ASP A 67 -17.07 -9.83 17.22
N LYS A 68 -16.53 -8.90 16.43
CA LYS A 68 -17.20 -8.33 15.26
C LYS A 68 -16.71 -8.91 13.94
N LYS A 69 -15.64 -9.71 13.95
CA LYS A 69 -14.97 -10.23 12.73
C LYS A 69 -14.69 -9.13 11.71
N VAL A 70 -14.17 -8.02 12.18
CA VAL A 70 -13.76 -6.87 11.37
C VAL A 70 -12.35 -6.45 11.77
N PHE A 71 -11.68 -5.70 10.91
CA PHE A 71 -10.41 -5.09 11.30
C PHE A 71 -10.63 -3.90 12.24
N ASP A 72 -9.70 -3.72 13.18
CA ASP A 72 -9.70 -2.61 14.15
C ASP A 72 -8.96 -1.40 13.56
N LYS A 73 -9.72 -0.50 12.96
CA LYS A 73 -9.21 0.71 12.31
C LYS A 73 -8.35 1.57 13.24
N GLU A 74 -8.77 1.75 14.50
CA GLU A 74 -8.07 2.64 15.43
C GLU A 74 -6.69 2.10 15.79
N ARG A 75 -6.56 0.80 16.02
CA ARG A 75 -5.26 0.15 16.29
C ARG A 75 -4.34 0.25 15.08
N ILE A 76 -4.89 0.09 13.88
CA ILE A 76 -4.13 0.21 12.62
C ILE A 76 -3.59 1.64 12.49
N ILE A 77 -4.43 2.64 12.63
CA ILE A 77 -4.04 4.06 12.53
C ILE A 77 -2.98 4.41 13.57
N ASP A 78 -3.13 3.94 14.79
CA ASP A 78 -2.14 4.16 15.85
C ASP A 78 -0.76 3.61 15.46
N LEU A 79 -0.69 2.39 14.92
CA LEU A 79 0.56 1.83 14.43
C LEU A 79 1.15 2.64 13.27
N LEU A 80 0.33 3.01 12.29
CA LEU A 80 0.79 3.75 11.12
C LEU A 80 1.36 5.12 11.50
N ASN A 81 0.73 5.81 12.45
CA ASN A 81 1.24 7.08 12.99
C ASN A 81 2.55 6.88 13.74
N LYS A 82 2.66 5.87 14.58
CA LYS A 82 3.88 5.56 15.34
C LYS A 82 5.04 5.18 14.43
N LYS A 83 4.79 4.43 13.38
CA LYS A 83 5.83 3.98 12.44
C LYS A 83 6.12 4.98 11.33
N GLY A 84 5.26 5.97 11.10
CA GLY A 84 5.42 6.91 10.00
C GLY A 84 5.17 6.26 8.64
N ILE A 85 4.04 5.59 8.48
CA ILE A 85 3.62 4.92 7.25
C ILE A 85 2.41 5.64 6.67
N ALA A 86 2.55 6.18 5.47
CA ALA A 86 1.47 6.77 4.69
C ALA A 86 0.84 5.73 3.76
N LEU A 87 -0.44 5.88 3.49
CA LEU A 87 -1.23 4.99 2.63
C LEU A 87 -2.03 5.78 1.60
N TYR A 88 -2.03 5.30 0.39
CA TYR A 88 -3.03 5.63 -0.61
C TYR A 88 -3.05 4.55 -1.70
N ASP A 89 -3.69 4.85 -2.83
CA ASP A 89 -3.73 4.00 -4.02
C ASP A 89 -3.27 4.77 -5.25
N THR A 90 -2.83 4.07 -6.27
CA THR A 90 -2.27 4.66 -7.50
C THR A 90 -3.36 5.14 -8.46
N ALA A 91 -4.60 4.69 -8.31
CA ALA A 91 -5.75 5.18 -9.06
C ALA A 91 -6.67 6.01 -8.16
N SER A 92 -7.06 7.20 -8.64
CA SER A 92 -8.05 8.07 -8.00
C SER A 92 -9.46 7.89 -8.57
N ALA A 93 -9.61 7.36 -9.78
CA ALA A 93 -10.89 6.99 -10.38
C ALA A 93 -10.73 5.79 -11.32
N VAL A 94 -11.70 4.89 -11.29
CA VAL A 94 -11.71 3.65 -12.08
C VAL A 94 -13.08 3.35 -12.67
N ARG A 95 -13.12 2.45 -13.67
CA ARG A 95 -14.29 1.66 -14.05
C ARG A 95 -14.05 0.20 -13.70
N ARG A 96 -15.04 -0.46 -13.11
CA ARG A 96 -14.99 -1.91 -12.91
C ARG A 96 -15.60 -2.59 -14.12
N LEU A 97 -14.78 -3.41 -14.77
CA LEU A 97 -15.22 -4.17 -15.94
C LEU A 97 -15.99 -5.45 -15.56
N GLN A 98 -15.76 -5.93 -14.32
CA GLN A 98 -16.46 -7.07 -13.74
C GLN A 98 -16.66 -6.87 -12.23
N ASP A 99 -17.69 -7.54 -11.68
CA ASP A 99 -17.98 -7.52 -10.25
C ASP A 99 -17.09 -8.50 -9.48
N ASN A 100 -15.79 -8.19 -9.38
CA ASN A 100 -14.86 -8.90 -8.51
C ASN A 100 -13.78 -7.97 -7.97
N ALA A 101 -12.98 -8.47 -7.03
CA ALA A 101 -11.94 -7.70 -6.35
C ALA A 101 -10.58 -7.72 -7.08
N SER A 102 -10.50 -8.33 -8.26
CA SER A 102 -9.24 -8.44 -9.01
C SER A 102 -8.91 -7.14 -9.75
N ASP A 103 -7.68 -6.67 -9.59
CA ASP A 103 -7.13 -5.53 -10.33
C ASP A 103 -7.16 -5.71 -11.85
N LYS A 104 -7.18 -6.94 -12.32
CA LYS A 104 -7.28 -7.29 -13.74
C LYS A 104 -8.50 -6.65 -14.42
N PHE A 105 -9.58 -6.45 -13.70
CA PHE A 105 -10.84 -5.91 -14.20
C PHE A 105 -11.07 -4.45 -13.82
N LEU A 106 -10.03 -3.76 -13.36
CA LEU A 106 -10.05 -2.31 -13.14
C LEU A 106 -9.47 -1.59 -14.37
N GLU A 107 -10.27 -0.72 -14.96
CA GLU A 107 -9.80 0.28 -15.91
C GLU A 107 -9.52 1.58 -15.17
N VAL A 108 -8.27 2.03 -15.16
CA VAL A 108 -7.89 3.29 -14.50
C VAL A 108 -8.34 4.45 -15.38
N VAL A 109 -9.22 5.28 -14.86
CA VAL A 109 -9.73 6.49 -15.52
C VAL A 109 -8.87 7.69 -15.17
N GLU A 110 -8.43 7.78 -13.90
CA GLU A 110 -7.56 8.83 -13.39
C GLU A 110 -6.53 8.24 -12.46
N GLN A 111 -5.26 8.55 -12.71
CA GLN A 111 -4.16 8.18 -11.83
C GLN A 111 -4.04 9.19 -10.70
N THR A 112 -3.66 8.71 -9.50
CA THR A 112 -3.26 9.59 -8.39
C THR A 112 -2.00 10.35 -8.78
N ASP A 113 -1.95 11.65 -8.52
CA ASP A 113 -0.72 12.44 -8.66
C ASP A 113 0.23 12.16 -7.48
N ILE A 114 1.20 11.30 -7.71
CA ILE A 114 2.15 10.87 -6.68
C ILE A 114 3.07 12.01 -6.23
N SER A 115 3.40 12.93 -7.14
CA SER A 115 4.19 14.11 -6.81
C SER A 115 3.52 14.97 -5.74
N LEU A 116 2.21 15.19 -5.84
CA LEU A 116 1.44 15.93 -4.83
C LEU A 116 1.45 15.23 -3.47
N LEU A 117 1.36 13.91 -3.43
CA LEU A 117 1.44 13.17 -2.17
C LEU A 117 2.83 13.31 -1.54
N LEU A 118 3.89 13.11 -2.31
CA LEU A 118 5.27 13.18 -1.82
C LEU A 118 5.64 14.58 -1.30
N LYS A 119 5.10 15.64 -1.88
CA LYS A 119 5.31 17.01 -1.39
C LYS A 119 4.72 17.26 -0.01
N GLN A 120 3.66 16.54 0.36
CA GLN A 120 3.01 16.64 1.67
C GLN A 120 3.74 15.82 2.76
N ILE A 121 4.62 14.91 2.38
CA ILE A 121 5.39 14.06 3.30
C ILE A 121 6.89 14.16 2.98
N PRO A 122 7.52 15.30 3.30
CA PRO A 122 8.91 15.58 2.88
C PRO A 122 9.96 14.64 3.49
N MET A 123 9.64 13.93 4.58
CA MET A 123 10.52 12.94 5.20
C MET A 123 10.46 11.57 4.52
N CYS A 124 9.51 11.36 3.60
CA CYS A 124 9.33 10.10 2.91
C CYS A 124 10.51 9.83 1.95
N LYS A 125 11.12 8.66 2.08
CA LYS A 125 12.25 8.20 1.24
C LYS A 125 12.02 6.86 0.57
N ALA A 126 10.85 6.27 0.76
CA ALA A 126 10.51 5.00 0.15
C ALA A 126 9.05 4.98 -0.30
N ILE A 127 8.82 4.43 -1.47
CA ILE A 127 7.50 4.03 -1.97
C ILE A 127 7.45 2.51 -1.99
N VAL A 128 6.35 1.94 -1.58
CA VAL A 128 6.06 0.51 -1.71
C VAL A 128 4.84 0.33 -2.59
N THR A 129 4.97 -0.46 -3.64
CA THR A 129 3.83 -0.91 -4.44
C THR A 129 3.47 -2.34 -4.08
N THR A 130 2.18 -2.62 -3.96
CA THR A 130 1.63 -3.93 -3.65
C THR A 130 0.86 -4.47 -4.86
N GLY A 131 1.57 -5.13 -5.74
CA GLY A 131 1.01 -5.70 -6.97
C GLY A 131 1.50 -5.03 -8.26
N GLN A 132 1.20 -5.68 -9.39
CA GLN A 132 1.70 -5.27 -10.71
C GLN A 132 1.09 -3.95 -11.19
N LYS A 133 -0.22 -3.79 -11.07
CA LYS A 133 -0.91 -2.58 -11.56
C LYS A 133 -0.41 -1.31 -10.88
N ALA A 134 -0.23 -1.33 -9.56
CA ALA A 134 0.33 -0.21 -8.82
C ALA A 134 1.76 0.10 -9.28
N THR A 135 2.58 -0.92 -9.48
CA THR A 135 3.95 -0.77 -9.99
C THR A 135 3.99 -0.14 -11.37
N ASP A 136 3.13 -0.57 -12.27
CA ASP A 136 3.05 -0.04 -13.63
C ASP A 136 2.68 1.45 -13.65
N ILE A 137 1.69 1.84 -12.84
CA ILE A 137 1.27 3.24 -12.75
C ILE A 137 2.38 4.14 -12.17
N ILE A 138 3.08 3.69 -11.13
CA ILE A 138 4.21 4.45 -10.58
C ILE A 138 5.29 4.66 -11.64
N ARG A 139 5.59 3.65 -12.43
CA ARG A 139 6.62 3.74 -13.48
C ARG A 139 6.23 4.64 -14.65
N GLU A 140 4.96 4.87 -14.86
CA GLU A 140 4.49 5.88 -15.82
C GLU A 140 4.75 7.31 -15.33
N GLN A 141 4.72 7.54 -14.02
CA GLN A 141 4.88 8.87 -13.41
C GLN A 141 6.32 9.17 -12.99
N ILE A 142 7.08 8.14 -12.61
CA ILE A 142 8.43 8.27 -12.04
C ILE A 142 9.39 7.42 -12.87
N LYS A 143 10.52 8.03 -13.26
CA LYS A 143 11.59 7.30 -13.95
C LYS A 143 12.31 6.38 -12.97
N VAL A 144 11.94 5.11 -12.99
CA VAL A 144 12.50 4.07 -12.13
C VAL A 144 12.51 2.73 -12.87
N LYS A 145 13.55 1.94 -12.64
CA LYS A 145 13.59 0.56 -13.13
C LYS A 145 12.54 -0.29 -12.40
N GLU A 146 11.91 -1.22 -13.10
CA GLU A 146 10.96 -2.14 -12.48
C GLU A 146 11.68 -3.07 -11.49
N PRO A 147 11.34 -3.01 -10.18
CA PRO A 147 11.90 -3.94 -9.23
C PRO A 147 11.37 -5.36 -9.46
N VAL A 148 12.19 -6.36 -9.27
CA VAL A 148 11.73 -7.74 -9.09
C VAL A 148 10.91 -7.81 -7.80
N VAL A 149 9.86 -8.63 -7.76
CA VAL A 149 9.03 -8.80 -6.56
C VAL A 149 9.90 -9.15 -5.35
N GLY A 150 9.72 -8.41 -4.26
CA GLY A 150 10.52 -8.55 -3.04
C GLY A 150 11.80 -7.73 -3.02
N THR A 151 12.07 -6.93 -4.05
CA THR A 151 13.27 -6.09 -4.15
C THR A 151 12.94 -4.60 -4.30
N SER A 152 13.95 -3.77 -4.42
CA SER A 152 13.80 -2.33 -4.63
C SER A 152 14.77 -1.80 -5.66
N GLU A 153 14.41 -0.66 -6.28
CA GLU A 153 15.23 0.11 -7.18
C GLU A 153 15.29 1.57 -6.76
N PRO A 154 16.45 2.25 -6.89
CA PRO A 154 16.59 3.65 -6.54
C PRO A 154 15.95 4.56 -7.60
N PHE A 155 15.49 5.72 -7.17
CA PHE A 155 15.07 6.81 -8.04
C PHE A 155 15.25 8.17 -7.35
N GLU A 156 15.24 9.23 -8.15
CA GLU A 156 15.32 10.59 -7.64
C GLU A 156 13.94 11.26 -7.75
N PHE A 157 13.56 11.95 -6.69
CA PHE A 157 12.39 12.82 -6.66
C PHE A 157 12.78 14.17 -6.06
N GLU A 158 12.82 15.21 -6.91
CA GLU A 158 13.35 16.52 -6.52
C GLU A 158 14.74 16.37 -5.85
N ASP A 159 14.89 16.82 -4.60
CA ASP A 159 16.18 16.75 -3.87
C ASP A 159 16.34 15.47 -3.05
N ARG A 160 15.46 14.48 -3.23
CA ARG A 160 15.45 13.23 -2.47
C ARG A 160 15.90 12.06 -3.30
N THR A 161 16.87 11.30 -2.80
CA THR A 161 17.16 9.95 -3.27
C THR A 161 16.20 8.99 -2.58
N MET A 162 15.37 8.34 -3.36
CA MET A 162 14.31 7.45 -2.87
C MET A 162 14.49 6.01 -3.39
N ARG A 163 13.74 5.09 -2.84
CA ARG A 163 13.67 3.71 -3.34
C ARG A 163 12.22 3.30 -3.57
N LEU A 164 12.00 2.60 -4.67
CA LEU A 164 10.75 1.91 -4.96
C LEU A 164 10.89 0.44 -4.57
N TYR A 165 10.15 0.00 -3.58
CA TYR A 165 10.01 -1.40 -3.18
C TYR A 165 8.80 -2.00 -3.86
N ARG A 166 8.95 -3.18 -4.44
CA ARG A 166 7.84 -3.94 -4.99
C ARG A 166 7.58 -5.17 -4.15
N MET A 167 6.43 -5.18 -3.46
CA MET A 167 6.02 -6.30 -2.61
C MET A 167 5.01 -7.18 -3.32
N PRO A 168 4.91 -8.48 -2.95
CA PRO A 168 3.84 -9.32 -3.44
C PRO A 168 2.49 -8.76 -2.98
N SER A 169 1.44 -9.00 -3.79
CA SER A 169 0.09 -8.61 -3.41
C SER A 169 -0.31 -9.24 -2.07
N SER A 170 -0.95 -8.46 -1.22
CA SER A 170 -1.52 -8.92 0.06
C SER A 170 -2.87 -9.65 -0.09
N SER A 171 -3.46 -9.64 -1.28
CA SER A 171 -4.68 -10.41 -1.57
C SER A 171 -4.44 -11.91 -1.40
N ARG A 172 -5.40 -12.62 -0.81
CA ARG A 172 -5.37 -14.09 -0.75
C ARG A 172 -5.40 -14.77 -2.12
N ALA A 173 -5.88 -14.08 -3.14
CA ALA A 173 -5.83 -14.57 -4.52
C ALA A 173 -4.39 -14.66 -5.08
N TYR A 174 -3.44 -13.95 -4.50
CA TYR A 174 -2.03 -14.07 -4.86
C TYR A 174 -1.43 -15.35 -4.25
N PRO A 175 -0.92 -16.29 -5.07
CA PRO A 175 -0.60 -17.66 -4.64
C PRO A 175 0.73 -17.75 -3.88
N LEU A 176 0.81 -17.08 -2.74
CA LEU A 176 1.95 -17.13 -1.83
C LEU A 176 1.44 -17.22 -0.39
N PRO A 177 1.92 -18.16 0.44
CA PRO A 177 1.52 -18.27 1.83
C PRO A 177 1.82 -17.00 2.62
N ILE A 178 0.98 -16.68 3.62
CA ILE A 178 1.12 -15.48 4.44
C ILE A 178 2.47 -15.38 5.15
N GLU A 179 3.04 -16.51 5.58
CA GLU A 179 4.34 -16.56 6.25
C GLU A 179 5.46 -16.10 5.31
N LYS A 180 5.40 -16.49 4.05
CA LYS A 180 6.36 -16.06 3.01
C LYS A 180 6.16 -14.59 2.65
N LYS A 181 4.91 -14.15 2.49
CA LYS A 181 4.60 -12.72 2.29
C LYS A 181 5.17 -11.89 3.45
N SER A 182 4.89 -12.28 4.67
CA SER A 182 5.36 -11.57 5.87
C SER A 182 6.89 -11.50 5.96
N ALA A 183 7.59 -12.55 5.59
CA ALA A 183 9.05 -12.54 5.56
C ALA A 183 9.60 -11.52 4.54
N ILE A 184 9.00 -11.42 3.36
CA ILE A 184 9.38 -10.46 2.32
C ILE A 184 9.09 -9.02 2.77
N TYR A 185 7.90 -8.76 3.30
CA TYR A 185 7.55 -7.44 3.84
C TYR A 185 8.44 -7.03 5.00
N ARG A 186 8.82 -7.97 5.87
CA ARG A 186 9.72 -7.69 7.00
C ARG A 186 11.09 -7.21 6.54
N ILE A 187 11.65 -7.81 5.51
CA ILE A 187 12.93 -7.37 4.93
C ILE A 187 12.82 -5.92 4.47
N MET A 188 11.75 -5.56 3.78
CA MET A 188 11.50 -4.19 3.34
C MET A 188 11.35 -3.23 4.52
N PHE A 189 10.53 -3.55 5.51
CA PHE A 189 10.37 -2.69 6.69
C PHE A 189 11.67 -2.49 7.46
N ASN A 190 12.48 -3.54 7.61
CA ASN A 190 13.80 -3.43 8.23
C ASN A 190 14.73 -2.53 7.43
N ALA A 191 14.74 -2.63 6.11
CA ALA A 191 15.56 -1.79 5.24
C ALA A 191 15.18 -0.31 5.34
N VAL A 192 13.89 0.01 5.37
CA VAL A 192 13.38 1.39 5.53
C VAL A 192 13.75 1.95 6.92
N SER A 193 13.67 1.15 7.97
CA SER A 193 14.07 1.56 9.32
C SER A 193 15.60 1.77 9.44
N TYR A 194 16.40 0.90 8.83
CA TYR A 194 17.86 0.99 8.84
C TYR A 194 18.40 2.24 8.13
N THR A 195 17.76 2.75 7.11
CA THR A 195 18.17 4.00 6.44
C THR A 195 18.06 5.23 7.36
N HIS A 196 17.44 5.10 8.54
CA HIS A 196 17.30 6.16 9.54
C HIS A 196 18.15 5.94 10.81
N LEU A 197 18.73 4.75 11.00
CA LEU A 197 19.50 4.40 12.21
C LEU A 197 21.03 4.55 12.05
N THR A 198 21.53 4.74 10.84
CA THR A 198 22.96 4.94 10.60
C THR A 198 23.29 6.43 10.44
N ARG A 199 23.16 7.20 11.51
CA ARG A 199 24.14 8.27 11.76
C ARG A 199 25.19 7.70 12.72
N PRO A 200 26.44 7.60 12.32
CA PRO A 200 27.49 7.37 13.29
C PRO A 200 27.47 8.56 14.24
N THR A 201 27.21 8.31 15.50
CA THR A 201 27.58 9.24 16.54
C THR A 201 29.10 9.39 16.49
N LYS A 202 29.57 10.57 16.09
CA LYS A 202 30.91 11.02 16.34
C LYS A 202 31.07 11.34 17.80
#